data_fa5c215ee9f07eb6ac5e88b5181d11cb
#
_entry.id   fa5c215ee9f07eb6ac5e88b5181d11cb
#
_cell.length_a   1.000
_cell.length_b   1.000
_cell.length_c   1.000
_cell.angle_alpha   90.00
_cell.angle_beta   90.00
_cell.angle_gamma   90.00
#
_symmetry.space_group_name_H-M   'P 1'
#
loop_
_entity.id
_entity.type
_entity.pdbx_description
1 polymer ?
#
loop_
_entity_poly.entity_id
_entity_poly.type
_entity_poly.pdbx_seq_one_letter_code
_entity_poly.pdbx_strand_id
1 'polypeptide(L)'
;MLGSPLHEHHLLRYSVASNLNGSKYVTVSFYDDYQKRVLDIEYTQVSMESLIKNIESGTAMHLEHVYIHDFSITSYRKLKHLNDDAPVELNDFTAKGCFFDCSSGIDFSNVHFTGTKTHFENCIFANGTADFSNTVFKSQDVSFRKSKFGSGSTVFRSAQFTEGRVNFNHVNFGTGTTVFVDVNFSISLYFSIKLGIKPNSVSNNSLAH
;
A
#
# COMPACT_ATOMS: atom_id res chain seq x y z
N MET A 1 12.72 23.46 -8.79
CA MET A 1 12.18 22.09 -8.72
C MET A 1 10.67 22.24 -8.58
N LEU A 2 9.95 21.98 -9.65
CA LEU A 2 8.47 22.00 -9.63
C LEU A 2 8.03 20.78 -8.80
N GLY A 3 7.37 21.03 -7.67
CA GLY A 3 6.77 19.97 -6.87
C GLY A 3 5.82 19.15 -7.73
N SER A 4 5.84 17.83 -7.57
CA SER A 4 4.94 16.94 -8.29
C SER A 4 3.50 17.42 -8.08
N PRO A 5 2.70 17.62 -9.14
CA PRO A 5 1.32 18.09 -9.04
C PRO A 5 0.42 17.19 -8.16
N LEU A 6 0.86 15.96 -7.87
CA LEU A 6 0.19 15.03 -6.95
C LEU A 6 0.30 15.44 -5.47
N HIS A 7 1.10 16.48 -5.10
CA HIS A 7 1.29 16.83 -3.70
C HIS A 7 0.13 17.63 -3.08
N GLU A 8 -0.71 18.28 -3.87
CA GLU A 8 -1.70 19.23 -3.36
C GLU A 8 -3.17 18.82 -3.57
N HIS A 9 -3.45 17.85 -4.45
CA HIS A 9 -4.83 17.45 -4.73
C HIS A 9 -5.25 16.29 -3.85
N HIS A 10 -6.43 16.39 -3.25
CA HIS A 10 -7.10 15.25 -2.63
C HIS A 10 -7.43 14.25 -3.74
N LEU A 11 -6.72 13.12 -3.79
CA LEU A 11 -6.90 12.05 -4.80
C LEU A 11 -8.21 11.29 -4.56
N LEU A 12 -9.33 11.99 -4.62
CA LEU A 12 -10.65 11.43 -4.33
C LEU A 12 -11.30 10.80 -5.56
N ARG A 13 -10.85 11.17 -6.77
CA ARG A 13 -11.48 10.72 -8.01
C ARG A 13 -10.43 10.35 -9.04
N TYR A 14 -10.56 9.14 -9.56
CA TYR A 14 -9.75 8.66 -10.67
C TYR A 14 -10.60 7.80 -11.61
N SER A 15 -10.16 7.64 -12.83
CA SER A 15 -10.64 6.62 -13.76
C SER A 15 -9.47 5.86 -14.34
N VAL A 16 -9.72 4.60 -14.67
CA VAL A 16 -8.71 3.72 -15.27
C VAL A 16 -9.18 3.36 -16.68
N ALA A 17 -8.34 3.64 -17.67
CA ALA A 17 -8.57 3.22 -19.03
C ALA A 17 -7.50 2.20 -19.43
N SER A 18 -7.95 1.00 -19.80
CA SER A 18 -7.08 0.04 -20.46
C SER A 18 -6.84 0.50 -21.88
N ASN A 19 -5.57 0.57 -22.29
CA ASN A 19 -5.26 0.87 -23.67
C ASN A 19 -5.74 -0.28 -24.56
N LEU A 20 -6.55 0.03 -25.58
CA LEU A 20 -7.05 -0.92 -26.57
C LEU A 20 -5.88 -1.66 -27.23
N ASN A 21 -6.07 -2.95 -27.59
CA ASN A 21 -5.14 -3.81 -28.30
C ASN A 21 -4.10 -4.61 -27.48
N GLY A 22 -4.45 -5.08 -26.28
CA GLY A 22 -3.56 -5.97 -25.53
C GLY A 22 -2.34 -5.25 -24.96
N SER A 23 -2.40 -3.93 -24.83
CA SER A 23 -1.36 -3.12 -24.22
C SER A 23 -1.14 -3.57 -22.77
N LYS A 24 0.12 -3.67 -22.37
CA LYS A 24 0.53 -3.90 -20.99
C LYS A 24 0.37 -2.64 -20.11
N TYR A 25 -0.19 -1.56 -20.65
CA TYR A 25 -0.28 -0.27 -19.98
C TYR A 25 -1.73 0.11 -19.73
N VAL A 26 -1.95 0.76 -18.58
CA VAL A 26 -3.19 1.42 -18.23
C VAL A 26 -2.92 2.90 -17.97
N THR A 27 -3.85 3.75 -18.34
CA THR A 27 -3.80 5.17 -17.99
C THR A 27 -4.73 5.42 -16.81
N VAL A 28 -4.19 5.96 -15.73
CA VAL A 28 -4.97 6.46 -14.57
C VAL A 28 -5.10 7.96 -14.72
N SER A 29 -6.33 8.43 -14.90
CA SER A 29 -6.69 9.84 -14.99
C SER A 29 -7.19 10.33 -13.64
N PHE A 30 -6.61 11.43 -13.13
CA PHE A 30 -6.98 12.05 -11.87
C PHE A 30 -7.81 13.31 -12.11
N TYR A 31 -8.76 13.56 -11.22
CA TYR A 31 -9.72 14.66 -11.33
C TYR A 31 -9.70 15.51 -10.06
N ASP A 32 -9.92 16.82 -10.22
CA ASP A 32 -10.14 17.73 -9.10
C ASP A 32 -11.57 17.65 -8.55
N ASP A 33 -11.87 18.49 -7.54
CA ASP A 33 -13.19 18.53 -6.90
C ASP A 33 -14.31 18.98 -7.86
N TYR A 34 -13.95 19.65 -8.95
CA TYR A 34 -14.87 20.12 -10.00
C TYR A 34 -15.02 19.10 -11.14
N GLN A 35 -14.51 17.88 -10.98
CA GLN A 35 -14.49 16.80 -11.99
C GLN A 35 -13.68 17.16 -13.24
N LYS A 36 -12.80 18.15 -13.16
CA LYS A 36 -11.87 18.45 -14.23
C LYS A 36 -10.66 17.51 -14.16
N ARG A 37 -10.33 16.92 -15.29
CA ARG A 37 -9.12 16.08 -15.42
C ARG A 37 -7.88 16.96 -15.25
N VAL A 38 -7.02 16.60 -14.29
CA VAL A 38 -5.85 17.40 -13.92
C VAL A 38 -4.53 16.69 -14.25
N LEU A 39 -4.54 15.36 -14.29
CA LEU A 39 -3.32 14.58 -14.53
C LEU A 39 -3.65 13.21 -15.09
N ASP A 40 -2.81 12.73 -15.99
CA ASP A 40 -2.77 11.34 -16.45
C ASP A 40 -1.42 10.75 -16.13
N ILE A 41 -1.45 9.53 -15.63
CA ILE A 41 -0.24 8.74 -15.43
C ILE A 41 -0.44 7.38 -16.09
N GLU A 42 0.53 6.98 -16.87
CA GLU A 42 0.58 5.66 -17.46
C GLU A 42 1.34 4.72 -16.52
N TYR A 43 0.76 3.54 -16.28
CA TYR A 43 1.34 2.48 -15.46
C TYR A 43 1.44 1.20 -16.26
N THR A 44 2.46 0.39 -15.98
CA THR A 44 2.51 -0.98 -16.46
C THR A 44 1.51 -1.82 -15.65
N GLN A 45 0.61 -2.54 -16.33
CA GLN A 45 -0.30 -3.45 -15.65
C GLN A 45 0.43 -4.76 -15.30
N VAL A 46 0.30 -5.19 -14.05
CA VAL A 46 0.81 -6.48 -13.58
C VAL A 46 -0.36 -7.40 -13.26
N SER A 47 -0.29 -8.63 -13.77
CA SER A 47 -1.30 -9.65 -13.48
C SER A 47 -1.06 -10.30 -12.12
N MET A 48 -2.14 -10.71 -11.45
CA MET A 48 -2.05 -11.48 -10.20
C MET A 48 -1.25 -12.78 -10.39
N GLU A 49 -1.36 -13.44 -11.55
CA GLU A 49 -0.58 -14.63 -11.86
C GLU A 49 0.94 -14.38 -11.82
N SER A 50 1.38 -13.23 -12.35
CA SER A 50 2.80 -12.84 -12.29
C SER A 50 3.27 -12.60 -10.85
N LEU A 51 2.44 -11.94 -10.03
CA LEU A 51 2.75 -11.71 -8.62
C LEU A 51 2.81 -13.04 -7.84
N ILE A 52 1.88 -13.96 -8.09
CA ILE A 52 1.88 -15.30 -7.50
C ILE A 52 3.17 -16.06 -7.83
N LYS A 53 3.62 -16.05 -9.07
CA LYS A 53 4.89 -16.70 -9.47
C LYS A 53 6.08 -16.16 -8.68
N ASN A 54 6.12 -14.84 -8.46
CA ASN A 54 7.17 -14.24 -7.65
C ASN A 54 7.10 -14.67 -6.17
N ILE A 55 5.89 -14.76 -5.60
CA ILE A 55 5.69 -15.28 -4.24
C ILE A 55 6.21 -16.73 -4.14
N GLU A 56 5.83 -17.57 -5.07
CA GLU A 56 6.19 -19.00 -5.08
C GLU A 56 7.69 -19.25 -5.27
N SER A 57 8.33 -18.41 -6.06
CA SER A 57 9.79 -18.51 -6.27
C SER A 57 10.61 -17.97 -5.09
N GLY A 58 9.98 -17.27 -4.12
CA GLY A 58 10.68 -16.60 -3.02
C GLY A 58 11.67 -15.52 -3.47
N THR A 59 11.58 -15.09 -4.73
CA THR A 59 12.47 -14.07 -5.28
C THR A 59 12.06 -12.67 -4.82
N ALA A 60 13.04 -11.77 -4.74
CA ALA A 60 12.78 -10.36 -4.47
C ALA A 60 11.77 -9.78 -5.46
N MET A 61 10.81 -9.01 -4.94
CA MET A 61 9.75 -8.40 -5.75
C MET A 61 9.99 -6.91 -5.90
N HIS A 62 10.34 -6.49 -7.10
CA HIS A 62 10.60 -5.09 -7.43
C HIS A 62 9.56 -4.56 -8.41
N LEU A 63 8.69 -3.68 -7.91
CA LEU A 63 7.61 -3.06 -8.66
C LEU A 63 7.89 -1.56 -8.81
N GLU A 64 7.94 -1.06 -10.03
CA GLU A 64 8.13 0.37 -10.29
C GLU A 64 7.13 0.85 -11.34
N HIS A 65 6.37 1.91 -11.00
CA HIS A 65 5.32 2.48 -11.85
C HIS A 65 4.32 1.42 -12.37
N VAL A 66 3.82 0.59 -11.46
CA VAL A 66 2.93 -0.53 -11.76
C VAL A 66 1.53 -0.23 -11.26
N TYR A 67 0.53 -0.57 -12.07
CA TYR A 67 -0.88 -0.65 -11.66
C TYR A 67 -1.17 -2.05 -11.17
N ILE A 68 -1.68 -2.13 -9.93
CA ILE A 68 -2.00 -3.37 -9.24
C ILE A 68 -3.47 -3.33 -8.86
N HIS A 69 -4.21 -4.32 -9.33
CA HIS A 69 -5.63 -4.50 -9.09
C HIS A 69 -5.88 -5.89 -8.49
N ASP A 70 -6.82 -5.99 -7.56
CA ASP A 70 -7.26 -7.25 -6.93
C ASP A 70 -6.13 -8.08 -6.26
N PHE A 71 -5.07 -7.44 -5.77
CA PHE A 71 -4.04 -8.15 -5.03
C PHE A 71 -4.57 -8.61 -3.67
N SER A 72 -4.62 -9.93 -3.46
CA SER A 72 -5.07 -10.51 -2.20
C SER A 72 -4.27 -11.76 -1.83
N ILE A 73 -3.57 -11.67 -0.70
CA ILE A 73 -2.87 -12.81 -0.11
C ILE A 73 -3.86 -13.85 0.43
N THR A 74 -5.04 -13.43 0.87
CA THR A 74 -6.11 -14.37 1.24
C THR A 74 -6.57 -15.20 0.03
N SER A 75 -6.70 -14.58 -1.15
CA SER A 75 -7.00 -15.31 -2.38
C SER A 75 -5.88 -16.28 -2.78
N TYR A 76 -4.63 -15.86 -2.59
CA TYR A 76 -3.46 -16.73 -2.78
C TYR A 76 -3.51 -17.94 -1.84
N ARG A 77 -3.79 -17.76 -0.52
CA ARG A 77 -3.91 -18.88 0.42
C ARG A 77 -4.98 -19.88 -0.01
N LYS A 78 -6.16 -19.41 -0.41
CA LYS A 78 -7.24 -20.24 -0.92
C LYS A 78 -6.83 -21.03 -2.16
N LEU A 79 -6.17 -20.40 -3.11
CA LEU A 79 -5.66 -21.03 -4.33
C LEU A 79 -4.65 -22.14 -4.01
N LYS A 80 -3.85 -21.96 -2.96
CA LYS A 80 -2.82 -22.94 -2.53
C LYS A 80 -3.29 -23.90 -1.45
N HIS A 81 -4.55 -23.88 -1.07
CA HIS A 81 -5.12 -24.70 0.00
C HIS A 81 -4.38 -24.55 1.34
N LEU A 82 -3.88 -23.35 1.62
CA LEU A 82 -3.27 -23.01 2.90
C LEU A 82 -4.34 -22.62 3.91
N ASN A 83 -4.01 -22.71 5.20
CA ASN A 83 -4.87 -22.17 6.25
C ASN A 83 -5.05 -20.67 6.09
N ASP A 84 -6.20 -20.14 6.54
CA ASP A 84 -6.53 -18.71 6.37
C ASP A 84 -5.54 -17.78 7.09
N ASP A 85 -4.91 -18.23 8.16
CA ASP A 85 -3.91 -17.53 8.95
C ASP A 85 -2.45 -17.90 8.61
N ALA A 86 -2.23 -18.82 7.65
CA ALA A 86 -0.90 -19.22 7.27
C ALA A 86 -0.07 -18.02 6.79
N PRO A 87 1.11 -17.77 7.37
CA PRO A 87 1.96 -16.68 6.93
C PRO A 87 2.46 -16.91 5.51
N VAL A 88 2.46 -15.85 4.70
CA VAL A 88 3.06 -15.84 3.38
C VAL A 88 4.28 -14.94 3.41
N GLU A 89 5.44 -15.48 3.03
CA GLU A 89 6.68 -14.71 3.04
C GLU A 89 6.86 -13.92 1.73
N LEU A 90 7.20 -12.64 1.87
CA LEU A 90 7.61 -11.76 0.78
C LEU A 90 9.02 -11.24 1.10
N ASN A 91 10.00 -11.74 0.36
CA ASN A 91 11.39 -11.37 0.55
C ASN A 91 11.76 -10.14 -0.30
N ASP A 92 12.40 -9.14 0.31
CA ASP A 92 12.86 -7.91 -0.37
C ASP A 92 11.78 -7.30 -1.28
N PHE A 93 10.64 -6.96 -0.69
CA PHE A 93 9.52 -6.37 -1.41
C PHE A 93 9.71 -4.86 -1.58
N THR A 94 9.75 -4.39 -2.81
CA THR A 94 9.79 -2.95 -3.10
C THR A 94 8.74 -2.56 -4.13
N ALA A 95 7.90 -1.57 -3.77
CA ALA A 95 6.97 -0.89 -4.65
C ALA A 95 7.28 0.60 -4.65
N LYS A 96 7.57 1.17 -5.81
CA LYS A 96 7.92 2.58 -5.97
C LYS A 96 7.06 3.25 -7.03
N GLY A 97 6.35 4.30 -6.63
CA GLY A 97 5.46 5.02 -7.53
C GLY A 97 4.34 4.17 -8.10
N CYS A 98 3.93 3.09 -7.40
CA CYS A 98 2.89 2.18 -7.85
C CYS A 98 1.49 2.71 -7.52
N PHE A 99 0.52 2.28 -8.31
CA PHE A 99 -0.89 2.53 -8.05
C PHE A 99 -1.57 1.22 -7.64
N PHE A 100 -1.97 1.13 -6.39
CA PHE A 100 -2.78 0.04 -5.84
C PHE A 100 -4.25 0.44 -5.92
N ASP A 101 -4.99 -0.18 -6.84
CA ASP A 101 -6.43 0.01 -6.95
C ASP A 101 -7.12 -0.84 -5.87
N CYS A 102 -7.54 -0.17 -4.80
CA CYS A 102 -8.17 -0.82 -3.66
C CYS A 102 -9.69 -0.96 -3.81
N SER A 103 -10.25 -0.80 -4.99
CA SER A 103 -11.72 -0.88 -5.21
C SER A 103 -12.31 -2.22 -4.78
N SER A 104 -11.58 -3.31 -4.97
CA SER A 104 -11.92 -4.65 -4.46
C SER A 104 -11.17 -5.03 -3.18
N GLY A 105 -10.37 -4.09 -2.64
CA GLY A 105 -9.45 -4.31 -1.53
C GLY A 105 -8.06 -4.76 -2.00
N ILE A 106 -7.04 -4.26 -1.32
CA ILE A 106 -5.65 -4.73 -1.44
C ILE A 106 -5.29 -5.37 -0.11
N ASP A 107 -4.93 -6.65 -0.13
CA ASP A 107 -4.79 -7.46 1.06
C ASP A 107 -3.37 -8.04 1.20
N PHE A 108 -2.67 -7.53 2.20
CA PHE A 108 -1.38 -8.02 2.70
C PHE A 108 -1.52 -8.67 4.09
N SER A 109 -2.71 -9.08 4.50
CA SER A 109 -2.92 -9.66 5.83
C SER A 109 -2.10 -10.93 6.05
N ASN A 110 -1.56 -11.10 7.26
CA ASN A 110 -0.69 -12.21 7.65
C ASN A 110 0.51 -12.43 6.71
N VAL A 111 1.03 -11.36 6.10
CA VAL A 111 2.28 -11.42 5.33
C VAL A 111 3.48 -11.25 6.27
N HIS A 112 4.51 -12.03 6.05
CA HIS A 112 5.82 -11.81 6.64
C HIS A 112 6.75 -11.18 5.59
N PHE A 113 7.00 -9.90 5.72
CA PHE A 113 8.00 -9.21 4.92
C PHE A 113 9.38 -9.45 5.53
N THR A 114 10.28 -10.03 4.75
CA THR A 114 11.63 -10.43 5.15
C THR A 114 12.69 -9.78 4.26
N GLY A 115 13.97 -10.03 4.56
CA GLY A 115 15.09 -9.51 3.80
C GLY A 115 15.53 -8.12 4.24
N THR A 116 16.14 -7.37 3.34
CA THR A 116 16.73 -6.05 3.65
C THR A 116 15.72 -4.92 3.55
N LYS A 117 14.74 -5.01 2.64
CA LYS A 117 13.82 -3.89 2.32
C LYS A 117 12.38 -4.33 2.20
N THR A 118 11.50 -3.54 2.81
CA THR A 118 10.07 -3.54 2.52
C THR A 118 9.63 -2.11 2.24
N HIS A 119 9.52 -1.75 0.98
CA HIS A 119 9.23 -0.38 0.57
C HIS A 119 7.91 -0.26 -0.18
N PHE A 120 7.08 0.65 0.29
CA PHE A 120 5.91 1.18 -0.39
C PHE A 120 6.11 2.69 -0.55
N GLU A 121 7.06 3.11 -1.38
CA GLU A 121 7.46 4.51 -1.49
C GLU A 121 6.74 5.23 -2.64
N ASN A 122 6.23 6.42 -2.34
CA ASN A 122 5.53 7.26 -3.31
C ASN A 122 4.37 6.51 -4.02
N CYS A 123 3.79 5.52 -3.33
CA CYS A 123 2.67 4.73 -3.83
C CYS A 123 1.34 5.43 -3.57
N ILE A 124 0.35 5.09 -4.38
CA ILE A 124 -1.04 5.50 -4.19
C ILE A 124 -1.84 4.23 -3.88
N PHE A 125 -2.46 4.18 -2.71
CA PHE A 125 -3.49 3.22 -2.36
C PHE A 125 -4.83 3.92 -2.57
N ALA A 126 -5.48 3.62 -3.69
CA ALA A 126 -6.68 4.31 -4.10
C ALA A 126 -7.89 3.95 -3.21
N ASN A 127 -9.05 4.46 -3.54
CA ASN A 127 -10.26 4.29 -2.75
C ASN A 127 -10.58 2.81 -2.49
N GLY A 128 -10.87 2.44 -1.24
CA GLY A 128 -11.11 1.07 -0.82
C GLY A 128 -10.22 0.68 0.36
N THR A 129 -10.10 -0.61 0.63
CA THR A 129 -9.34 -1.10 1.79
C THR A 129 -7.91 -1.48 1.39
N ALA A 130 -6.93 -0.98 2.15
CA ALA A 130 -5.57 -1.48 2.17
C ALA A 130 -5.33 -2.18 3.51
N ASP A 131 -5.26 -3.51 3.50
CA ASP A 131 -5.21 -4.33 4.71
C ASP A 131 -3.80 -4.90 4.94
N PHE A 132 -3.20 -4.48 6.05
CA PHE A 132 -1.93 -4.97 6.59
C PHE A 132 -2.13 -5.62 7.97
N SER A 133 -3.31 -6.19 8.24
CA SER A 133 -3.60 -6.83 9.54
C SER A 133 -2.70 -8.04 9.77
N ASN A 134 -2.21 -8.19 11.00
CA ASN A 134 -1.33 -9.30 11.43
C ASN A 134 -0.04 -9.42 10.58
N THR A 135 0.33 -8.39 9.84
CA THR A 135 1.55 -8.38 9.03
C THR A 135 2.77 -8.26 9.93
N VAL A 136 3.82 -9.03 9.63
CA VAL A 136 5.09 -8.95 10.35
C VAL A 136 6.16 -8.38 9.42
N PHE A 137 6.68 -7.21 9.77
CA PHE A 137 7.76 -6.54 9.06
C PHE A 137 9.10 -6.88 9.75
N LYS A 138 9.83 -7.85 9.19
CA LYS A 138 11.15 -8.31 9.65
C LYS A 138 12.30 -7.73 8.82
N SER A 139 12.00 -6.82 7.90
CA SER A 139 13.02 -6.21 7.05
C SER A 139 13.83 -5.14 7.81
N GLN A 140 15.11 -4.99 7.47
CA GLN A 140 15.98 -3.99 8.09
C GLN A 140 15.56 -2.55 7.77
N ASP A 141 14.86 -2.33 6.66
CA ASP A 141 14.37 -1.01 6.23
C ASP A 141 12.95 -1.12 5.71
N VAL A 142 12.00 -0.62 6.49
CA VAL A 142 10.58 -0.56 6.13
C VAL A 142 10.21 0.88 5.81
N SER A 143 9.65 1.14 4.64
CA SER A 143 9.33 2.51 4.21
C SER A 143 7.98 2.60 3.53
N PHE A 144 7.14 3.50 4.04
CA PHE A 144 5.92 3.98 3.39
C PHE A 144 6.05 5.44 2.94
N ARG A 145 7.29 5.94 2.87
CA ARG A 145 7.60 7.34 2.61
C ARG A 145 6.86 7.90 1.40
N LYS A 146 6.21 9.06 1.58
CA LYS A 146 5.45 9.79 0.54
C LYS A 146 4.27 9.03 -0.05
N SER A 147 3.87 7.90 0.52
CA SER A 147 2.69 7.20 0.04
C SER A 147 1.41 7.88 0.47
N LYS A 148 0.36 7.69 -0.32
CA LYS A 148 -0.96 8.27 -0.14
C LYS A 148 -1.99 7.17 -0.09
N PHE A 149 -2.83 7.24 0.92
CA PHE A 149 -4.00 6.38 1.06
C PHE A 149 -5.25 7.21 0.74
N GLY A 150 -6.22 6.61 0.08
CA GLY A 150 -7.42 7.28 -0.38
C GLY A 150 -8.48 7.46 0.72
N SER A 151 -9.75 7.39 0.32
CA SER A 151 -10.89 7.59 1.23
C SER A 151 -11.34 6.33 1.95
N GLY A 152 -10.79 5.16 1.61
CA GLY A 152 -11.12 3.88 2.22
C GLY A 152 -10.35 3.61 3.51
N SER A 153 -10.42 2.36 3.99
CA SER A 153 -9.75 1.96 5.23
C SER A 153 -8.30 1.58 4.99
N THR A 154 -7.41 2.03 5.89
CA THR A 154 -6.02 1.55 5.96
C THR A 154 -5.84 0.85 7.30
N VAL A 155 -5.57 -0.46 7.26
CA VAL A 155 -5.62 -1.28 8.47
C VAL A 155 -4.26 -1.88 8.77
N PHE A 156 -3.72 -1.56 9.95
CA PHE A 156 -2.49 -2.14 10.52
C PHE A 156 -2.79 -2.88 11.84
N ARG A 157 -3.98 -3.44 11.99
CA ARG A 157 -4.36 -4.17 13.23
C ARG A 157 -3.36 -5.30 13.49
N SER A 158 -2.82 -5.34 14.71
CA SER A 158 -1.86 -6.36 15.17
C SER A 158 -0.62 -6.50 14.26
N ALA A 159 -0.30 -5.47 13.48
CA ALA A 159 0.92 -5.45 12.69
C ALA A 159 2.15 -5.33 13.62
N GLN A 160 3.23 -5.99 13.24
CA GLN A 160 4.46 -6.04 14.01
C GLN A 160 5.64 -5.53 13.18
N PHE A 161 6.36 -4.57 13.72
CA PHE A 161 7.61 -4.04 13.16
C PHE A 161 8.74 -4.48 14.09
N THR A 162 9.41 -5.58 13.77
CA THR A 162 10.28 -6.30 14.71
C THR A 162 11.75 -5.99 14.55
N GLU A 163 12.16 -5.50 13.37
CA GLU A 163 13.58 -5.25 13.06
C GLU A 163 13.79 -3.93 12.31
N GLY A 164 14.99 -3.40 12.40
CA GLY A 164 15.47 -2.30 11.57
C GLY A 164 14.84 -0.95 11.88
N ARG A 165 14.48 -0.23 10.85
CA ARG A 165 13.87 1.11 10.94
C ARG A 165 12.57 1.18 10.15
N VAL A 166 11.64 2.01 10.60
CA VAL A 166 10.37 2.26 9.89
C VAL A 166 10.23 3.73 9.57
N ASN A 167 9.88 4.03 8.33
CA ASN A 167 9.76 5.38 7.80
C ASN A 167 8.37 5.64 7.24
N PHE A 168 7.58 6.43 7.97
CA PHE A 168 6.29 6.96 7.52
C PHE A 168 6.38 8.45 7.14
N ASN A 169 7.56 8.98 6.82
CA ASN A 169 7.71 10.39 6.50
C ASN A 169 6.89 10.81 5.29
N HIS A 170 6.12 11.88 5.45
CA HIS A 170 5.24 12.44 4.42
C HIS A 170 4.15 11.47 3.92
N VAL A 171 3.78 10.45 4.70
CA VAL A 171 2.61 9.63 4.41
C VAL A 171 1.35 10.48 4.58
N ASN A 172 0.42 10.33 3.65
CA ASN A 172 -0.91 10.90 3.75
C ASN A 172 -1.93 9.75 3.86
N PHE A 173 -2.53 9.59 5.03
CA PHE A 173 -3.55 8.57 5.27
C PHE A 173 -4.95 8.92 4.73
N GLY A 174 -5.05 9.98 3.92
CA GLY A 174 -6.29 10.35 3.26
C GLY A 174 -7.39 10.78 4.22
N THR A 175 -8.63 10.56 3.80
CA THR A 175 -9.84 10.93 4.57
C THR A 175 -10.58 9.72 5.14
N GLY A 176 -10.10 8.52 4.86
CA GLY A 176 -10.67 7.26 5.35
C GLY A 176 -10.27 6.93 6.77
N THR A 177 -10.69 5.75 7.23
CA THR A 177 -10.33 5.25 8.56
C THR A 177 -8.94 4.63 8.53
N THR A 178 -8.07 5.08 9.42
CA THR A 178 -6.77 4.42 9.63
C THR A 178 -6.76 3.72 10.98
N VAL A 179 -6.43 2.44 11.00
CA VAL A 179 -6.48 1.58 12.18
C VAL A 179 -5.07 1.12 12.57
N PHE A 180 -4.61 1.56 13.74
CA PHE A 180 -3.38 1.11 14.40
C PHE A 180 -3.72 0.50 15.77
N VAL A 181 -4.48 -0.59 15.77
CA VAL A 181 -4.85 -1.31 16.99
C VAL A 181 -3.88 -2.44 17.21
N ASP A 182 -3.35 -2.57 18.43
CA ASP A 182 -2.40 -3.62 18.84
C ASP A 182 -1.14 -3.70 17.95
N VAL A 183 -0.72 -2.57 17.39
CA VAL A 183 0.51 -2.52 16.60
C VAL A 183 1.72 -2.52 17.53
N ASN A 184 2.68 -3.41 17.24
CA ASN A 184 3.93 -3.48 17.99
C ASN A 184 5.08 -2.88 17.19
N PHE A 185 5.78 -1.93 17.79
CA PHE A 185 7.01 -1.35 17.27
C PHE A 185 8.16 -1.66 18.23
N SER A 186 8.92 -2.70 17.94
CA SER A 186 10.10 -3.08 18.74
C SER A 186 11.36 -2.31 18.37
N ILE A 187 11.23 -1.16 17.70
CA ILE A 187 12.31 -0.49 16.98
C ILE A 187 12.21 1.04 17.02
N SER A 188 13.26 1.73 16.56
CA SER A 188 13.25 3.20 16.40
C SER A 188 12.37 3.64 15.23
N LEU A 189 11.44 4.55 15.50
CA LEU A 189 10.48 5.07 14.54
C LEU A 189 10.89 6.46 14.03
N TYR A 190 10.73 6.67 12.73
CA TYR A 190 10.82 7.98 12.11
C TYR A 190 9.44 8.38 11.55
N PHE A 191 8.80 9.35 12.21
CA PHE A 191 7.49 9.86 11.80
C PHE A 191 7.54 11.31 11.32
N SER A 192 6.95 11.56 10.16
CA SER A 192 6.33 12.82 9.80
C SER A 192 5.04 12.48 9.08
N ILE A 193 3.92 12.43 9.80
CA ILE A 193 2.62 12.05 9.27
C ILE A 193 1.80 13.31 9.00
N LYS A 194 1.28 13.45 7.78
CA LYS A 194 0.19 14.36 7.49
C LYS A 194 -1.12 13.57 7.61
N LEU A 195 -1.80 13.70 8.73
CA LEU A 195 -3.15 13.17 8.89
C LEU A 195 -4.11 14.12 8.17
N GLY A 196 -4.88 13.59 7.22
CA GLY A 196 -6.06 14.26 6.68
C GLY A 196 -7.20 14.18 7.72
N ILE A 197 -7.12 15.00 8.79
CA ILE A 197 -8.02 14.88 9.93
C ILE A 197 -9.40 15.42 9.56
N LYS A 198 -10.44 14.55 9.56
CA LYS A 198 -11.74 14.90 10.09
C LYS A 198 -11.71 14.65 11.60
N PRO A 199 -12.16 15.57 12.49
CA PRO A 199 -11.82 15.58 13.91
C PRO A 199 -12.48 14.54 14.80
N ASN A 200 -13.00 13.42 14.32
CA ASN A 200 -13.85 12.53 15.15
C ASN A 200 -13.52 11.03 15.14
N SER A 201 -12.29 10.59 14.84
CA SER A 201 -12.01 9.16 15.01
C SER A 201 -10.53 8.84 15.30
N VAL A 202 -10.03 9.33 16.42
CA VAL A 202 -8.79 8.79 17.00
C VAL A 202 -9.17 8.12 18.31
N SER A 203 -9.37 6.81 18.27
CA SER A 203 -9.33 6.00 19.49
C SER A 203 -7.87 5.70 19.79
N ASN A 204 -7.22 6.61 20.51
CA ASN A 204 -5.91 6.36 21.10
C ASN A 204 -6.08 5.42 22.28
N ASN A 205 -5.63 4.17 22.17
CA ASN A 205 -5.17 3.41 23.31
C ASN A 205 -3.74 2.94 23.05
N SER A 206 -2.86 3.43 23.89
CA SER A 206 -1.44 3.07 24.10
C SER A 206 -0.41 3.51 23.06
N LEU A 207 -0.03 4.79 23.13
CA LEU A 207 1.37 5.17 23.04
C LEU A 207 1.87 5.25 24.50
N ALA A 208 2.40 4.20 25.04
CA ALA A 208 3.08 4.20 26.34
C ALA A 208 4.55 3.86 26.11
N HIS A 209 5.38 4.86 26.38
CA HIS A 209 6.79 4.93 26.77
C HIS A 209 7.83 4.17 25.96
#